data_8ae809a151ecd5a8bc38852a4de2f72b
#
_entry.id   8ae809a151ecd5a8bc38852a4de2f72b
#
_cell.length_a   1.000
_cell.length_b   1.000
_cell.length_c   1.000
_cell.angle_alpha   90.00
_cell.angle_beta   90.00
_cell.angle_gamma   90.00
#
_symmetry.space_group_name_H-M   'P 1'
#
loop_
_entity.id
_entity.type
_entity.pdbx_description
1 polymer ?
#
loop_
_entity_poly.entity_id
_entity_poly.type
_entity_poly.pdbx_seq_one_letter_code
_entity_poly.pdbx_strand_id
1 'polypeptide(L)'
;MVHAKLQSERRMRISRLRSISAKLFYMTASLVVLTVAGNSWQNASMFNQQVALQAQDSTLDAAKDRSTAIEGTIDNWRTELALVVSAALGTGKTGDQRRAVEAFLDANREMIALQLFKPGKKQHLEPTLFSFTQARSTARFEGRDPDEIKTLLAKELPGIVKRAVAKQSGDRLVIANVTNVTKLPMIALLFPYRVREDEGQYWAAAIAWTTRLVVAMPRSELTRSRLVDRNGKVLATPQSSDSPDTAADTPPAAIDPRMAGDSPTGLSTYRDASGEEWLMAFSRLETYDAAVIVEKNTRAQQLATSLIVQRSALWGWVFVLVAILFTYFGAGGITAQLRLLTATTREIASGNLKARVPAKGRDEVTVLGASVTHMAQRIESLMHEQIAKAEMQKELETAQAVQKSLFPKLQSSSSSISIAGFYQPATQCGGDWWGSYRCADGSEMVFIGDATGHGAGPALVTAMAYTCCHTIPASIEAITHQGRLSPALLLAKMNELIFDAVGGGIAMTFFVAHIDAARGILRYSNAGHAFP
;
A
#
# COMPACT_ATOMS: atom_id res chain seq x y z
N MET A 1 -36.32 -34.75 -10.26
CA MET A 1 -35.82 -34.32 -8.96
C MET A 1 -34.35 -33.90 -8.98
N VAL A 2 -33.44 -34.64 -9.63
CA VAL A 2 -32.00 -34.32 -9.70
C VAL A 2 -31.69 -33.03 -10.46
N HIS A 3 -32.42 -32.73 -11.55
CA HIS A 3 -32.21 -31.52 -12.37
C HIS A 3 -32.62 -30.22 -11.66
N ALA A 4 -33.66 -30.25 -10.81
CA ALA A 4 -34.09 -29.12 -9.99
C ALA A 4 -33.09 -28.81 -8.85
N LYS A 5 -32.47 -29.86 -8.29
CA LYS A 5 -31.42 -29.72 -7.25
C LYS A 5 -30.14 -29.12 -7.81
N LEU A 6 -29.72 -29.53 -9.00
CA LEU A 6 -28.57 -28.96 -9.74
C LEU A 6 -28.78 -27.50 -10.17
N GLN A 7 -29.99 -27.13 -10.58
CA GLN A 7 -30.34 -25.76 -10.91
C GLN A 7 -30.41 -24.86 -9.65
N SER A 8 -30.91 -25.38 -8.52
CA SER A 8 -30.91 -24.64 -7.26
C SER A 8 -29.50 -24.43 -6.71
N GLU A 9 -28.64 -25.44 -6.80
CA GLU A 9 -27.22 -25.32 -6.41
C GLU A 9 -26.44 -24.37 -7.31
N ARG A 10 -26.70 -24.38 -8.61
CA ARG A 10 -26.12 -23.41 -9.56
C ARG A 10 -26.58 -21.98 -9.30
N ARG A 11 -27.87 -21.76 -9.02
CA ARG A 11 -28.41 -20.45 -8.63
C ARG A 11 -27.85 -19.97 -7.30
N MET A 12 -27.68 -20.87 -6.34
CA MET A 12 -27.09 -20.57 -5.04
C MET A 12 -25.58 -20.23 -5.12
N ARG A 13 -24.81 -20.91 -6.00
CA ARG A 13 -23.42 -20.56 -6.31
C ARG A 13 -23.29 -19.21 -7.00
N ILE A 14 -24.13 -18.93 -7.98
CA ILE A 14 -24.11 -17.64 -8.72
C ILE A 14 -24.56 -16.49 -7.81
N SER A 15 -25.49 -16.71 -6.89
CA SER A 15 -25.89 -15.70 -5.90
C SER A 15 -24.80 -15.39 -4.88
N ARG A 16 -23.98 -16.40 -4.50
CA ARG A 16 -22.82 -16.20 -3.61
C ARG A 16 -21.72 -15.36 -4.28
N LEU A 17 -21.45 -15.56 -5.57
CA LEU A 17 -20.48 -14.75 -6.32
C LEU A 17 -20.93 -13.29 -6.55
N ARG A 18 -22.26 -13.03 -6.48
CA ARG A 18 -22.84 -11.68 -6.58
C ARG A 18 -22.94 -10.94 -5.25
N SER A 19 -22.64 -11.59 -4.14
CA SER A 19 -22.70 -10.95 -2.82
C SER A 19 -21.61 -9.90 -2.69
N ILE A 20 -21.89 -8.81 -1.96
CA ILE A 20 -20.94 -7.73 -1.70
C ILE A 20 -19.66 -8.29 -1.06
N SER A 21 -19.78 -9.27 -0.14
CA SER A 21 -18.64 -9.93 0.49
C SER A 21 -17.74 -10.65 -0.51
N ALA A 22 -18.32 -11.37 -1.48
CA ALA A 22 -17.52 -12.05 -2.50
C ALA A 22 -16.79 -11.05 -3.40
N LYS A 23 -17.45 -9.99 -3.83
CA LYS A 23 -16.82 -8.93 -4.63
C LYS A 23 -15.69 -8.24 -3.87
N LEU A 24 -15.92 -7.88 -2.61
CA LEU A 24 -14.92 -7.26 -1.75
C LEU A 24 -13.73 -8.20 -1.52
N PHE A 25 -14.02 -9.48 -1.24
CA PHE A 25 -13.00 -10.51 -1.07
C PHE A 25 -12.14 -10.68 -2.31
N TYR A 26 -12.75 -10.87 -3.50
CA TYR A 26 -11.98 -11.04 -4.74
C TYR A 26 -11.21 -9.77 -5.12
N MET A 27 -11.78 -8.58 -4.93
CA MET A 27 -11.09 -7.33 -5.22
C MET A 27 -9.89 -7.10 -4.30
N THR A 28 -10.04 -7.28 -2.99
CA THR A 28 -8.95 -7.12 -2.04
C THR A 28 -7.90 -8.22 -2.17
N ALA A 29 -8.32 -9.48 -2.35
CA ALA A 29 -7.40 -10.59 -2.57
C ALA A 29 -6.58 -10.41 -3.86
N SER A 30 -7.21 -10.02 -4.97
CA SER A 30 -6.49 -9.76 -6.22
C SER A 30 -5.54 -8.57 -6.11
N LEU A 31 -5.94 -7.50 -5.43
CA LEU A 31 -5.07 -6.34 -5.18
C LEU A 31 -3.85 -6.73 -4.35
N VAL A 32 -4.02 -7.48 -3.26
CA VAL A 32 -2.92 -7.96 -2.41
C VAL A 32 -1.97 -8.85 -3.21
N VAL A 33 -2.49 -9.82 -3.96
CA VAL A 33 -1.67 -10.71 -4.81
C VAL A 33 -0.88 -9.92 -5.83
N LEU A 34 -1.50 -9.00 -6.56
CA LEU A 34 -0.84 -8.15 -7.54
C LEU A 34 0.24 -7.26 -6.92
N THR A 35 -0.05 -6.66 -5.77
CA THR A 35 0.91 -5.79 -5.06
C THR A 35 2.11 -6.59 -4.56
N VAL A 36 1.88 -7.75 -3.93
CA VAL A 36 2.97 -8.61 -3.42
C VAL A 36 3.79 -9.18 -4.58
N ALA A 37 3.15 -9.67 -5.64
CA ALA A 37 3.84 -10.20 -6.82
C ALA A 37 4.66 -9.10 -7.52
N GLY A 38 4.09 -7.91 -7.72
CA GLY A 38 4.76 -6.76 -8.30
C GLY A 38 5.97 -6.31 -7.49
N ASN A 39 5.82 -6.13 -6.18
CA ASN A 39 6.92 -5.76 -5.29
C ASN A 39 8.00 -6.86 -5.22
N SER A 40 7.62 -8.13 -5.16
CA SER A 40 8.58 -9.23 -5.16
C SER A 40 9.39 -9.29 -6.45
N TRP A 41 8.74 -9.11 -7.60
CA TRP A 41 9.43 -9.07 -8.89
C TRP A 41 10.35 -7.85 -9.01
N GLN A 42 9.88 -6.66 -8.62
CA GLN A 42 10.67 -5.43 -8.64
C GLN A 42 11.88 -5.53 -7.71
N ASN A 43 11.70 -6.01 -6.48
CA ASN A 43 12.78 -6.19 -5.52
C ASN A 43 13.81 -7.22 -6.01
N ALA A 44 13.37 -8.35 -6.57
CA ALA A 44 14.28 -9.35 -7.14
C ALA A 44 15.08 -8.78 -8.33
N SER A 45 14.44 -8.01 -9.21
CA SER A 45 15.11 -7.37 -10.35
C SER A 45 16.13 -6.32 -9.88
N MET A 46 15.74 -5.43 -8.97
CA MET A 46 16.64 -4.42 -8.40
C MET A 46 17.82 -5.05 -7.66
N PHE A 47 17.55 -6.09 -6.85
CA PHE A 47 18.59 -6.79 -6.11
C PHE A 47 19.60 -7.44 -7.06
N ASN A 48 19.15 -8.13 -8.12
CA ASN A 48 20.02 -8.73 -9.11
C ASN A 48 20.92 -7.69 -9.81
N GLN A 49 20.34 -6.54 -10.19
CA GLN A 49 21.12 -5.46 -10.79
C GLN A 49 22.16 -4.88 -9.80
N GLN A 50 21.76 -4.63 -8.57
CA GLN A 50 22.64 -4.06 -7.55
C GLN A 50 23.79 -5.01 -7.20
N VAL A 51 23.49 -6.31 -7.08
CA VAL A 51 24.50 -7.34 -6.81
C VAL A 51 25.47 -7.47 -7.99
N ALA A 52 24.98 -7.40 -9.25
CA ALA A 52 25.84 -7.43 -10.43
C ALA A 52 26.76 -6.22 -10.48
N LEU A 53 26.25 -5.00 -10.25
CA LEU A 53 27.05 -3.76 -10.21
C LEU A 53 28.09 -3.82 -9.08
N GLN A 54 27.68 -4.22 -7.88
CA GLN A 54 28.60 -4.36 -6.74
C GLN A 54 29.71 -5.38 -7.02
N ALA A 55 29.38 -6.46 -7.72
CA ALA A 55 30.39 -7.45 -8.14
C ALA A 55 31.39 -6.85 -9.14
N GLN A 56 30.90 -6.08 -10.11
CA GLN A 56 31.73 -5.39 -11.08
C GLN A 56 32.70 -4.43 -10.39
N ASP A 57 32.16 -3.54 -9.54
CA ASP A 57 32.96 -2.56 -8.80
C ASP A 57 33.97 -3.25 -7.88
N SER A 58 33.54 -4.23 -7.09
CA SER A 58 34.45 -4.95 -6.18
C SER A 58 35.54 -5.73 -6.89
N THR A 59 35.27 -6.24 -8.10
CA THR A 59 36.27 -6.98 -8.89
C THR A 59 37.28 -6.01 -9.52
N LEU A 60 36.79 -4.86 -9.99
CA LEU A 60 37.64 -3.81 -10.55
C LEU A 60 38.55 -3.20 -9.49
N ASP A 61 38.01 -2.88 -8.33
CA ASP A 61 38.78 -2.34 -7.19
C ASP A 61 39.83 -3.35 -6.73
N ALA A 62 39.46 -4.63 -6.63
CA ALA A 62 40.44 -5.67 -6.32
C ALA A 62 41.56 -5.79 -7.37
N ALA A 63 41.27 -5.53 -8.65
CA ALA A 63 42.30 -5.51 -9.69
C ALA A 63 43.24 -4.30 -9.53
N LYS A 64 42.68 -3.11 -9.21
CA LYS A 64 43.46 -1.88 -8.97
C LYS A 64 44.35 -2.02 -7.73
N ASP A 65 43.77 -2.46 -6.62
CA ASP A 65 44.53 -2.62 -5.35
C ASP A 65 45.70 -3.57 -5.54
N ARG A 66 45.47 -4.71 -6.25
CA ARG A 66 46.51 -5.67 -6.52
C ARG A 66 47.56 -5.17 -7.50
N SER A 67 47.15 -4.41 -8.55
CA SER A 67 48.12 -3.80 -9.47
C SER A 67 49.03 -2.83 -8.75
N THR A 68 48.48 -1.97 -7.88
CA THR A 68 49.22 -1.01 -7.06
C THR A 68 50.19 -1.72 -6.09
N ALA A 69 49.73 -2.78 -5.41
CA ALA A 69 50.57 -3.55 -4.49
C ALA A 69 51.72 -4.27 -5.19
N ILE A 70 51.47 -4.84 -6.37
CA ILE A 70 52.46 -5.49 -7.21
C ILE A 70 53.46 -4.48 -7.74
N GLU A 71 52.98 -3.35 -8.27
CA GLU A 71 53.82 -2.27 -8.78
C GLU A 71 54.74 -1.74 -7.69
N GLY A 72 54.21 -1.41 -6.51
CA GLY A 72 55.01 -1.00 -5.37
C GLY A 72 56.10 -2.06 -4.97
N THR A 73 55.77 -3.34 -5.08
CA THR A 73 56.78 -4.40 -4.81
C THR A 73 57.88 -4.41 -5.85
N ILE A 74 57.54 -4.27 -7.13
CA ILE A 74 58.52 -4.27 -8.24
C ILE A 74 59.32 -2.99 -8.21
N ASP A 75 58.73 -1.84 -7.89
CA ASP A 75 59.45 -0.55 -7.76
C ASP A 75 60.46 -0.57 -6.60
N ASN A 76 60.12 -1.20 -5.49
CA ASN A 76 61.09 -1.42 -4.41
C ASN A 76 62.30 -2.27 -4.89
N TRP A 77 62.01 -3.36 -5.60
CA TRP A 77 63.09 -4.17 -6.18
C TRP A 77 63.95 -3.40 -7.19
N ARG A 78 63.32 -2.59 -8.06
CA ARG A 78 64.02 -1.73 -9.01
C ARG A 78 64.95 -0.75 -8.31
N THR A 79 64.47 -0.08 -7.23
CA THR A 79 65.23 0.87 -6.47
C THR A 79 66.45 0.24 -5.78
N GLU A 80 66.25 -0.92 -5.16
CA GLU A 80 67.34 -1.70 -4.56
C GLU A 80 68.40 -2.13 -5.62
N LEU A 81 67.94 -2.62 -6.77
CA LEU A 81 68.79 -3.04 -7.87
C LEU A 81 69.57 -1.87 -8.48
N ALA A 82 68.93 -0.73 -8.66
CA ALA A 82 69.59 0.48 -9.19
C ALA A 82 70.72 0.94 -8.31
N LEU A 83 70.59 0.87 -6.98
CA LEU A 83 71.65 1.17 -6.01
C LEU A 83 72.81 0.19 -6.18
N VAL A 84 72.53 -1.12 -6.26
CA VAL A 84 73.56 -2.16 -6.38
C VAL A 84 74.28 -2.03 -7.73
N VAL A 85 73.55 -1.84 -8.79
CA VAL A 85 74.15 -1.66 -10.14
C VAL A 85 75.04 -0.43 -10.16
N SER A 86 74.57 0.71 -9.60
CA SER A 86 75.38 1.94 -9.51
C SER A 86 76.66 1.76 -8.69
N ALA A 87 76.55 1.08 -7.55
CA ALA A 87 77.70 0.78 -6.70
C ALA A 87 78.70 -0.15 -7.38
N ALA A 88 78.20 -1.20 -8.02
CA ALA A 88 79.04 -2.15 -8.73
C ALA A 88 79.82 -1.48 -9.89
N LEU A 89 79.17 -0.63 -10.65
CA LEU A 89 79.80 0.08 -11.79
C LEU A 89 80.77 1.17 -11.35
N GLY A 90 80.62 1.78 -10.20
CA GLY A 90 81.46 2.79 -9.65
C GLY A 90 82.86 2.29 -9.24
N THR A 91 83.04 0.99 -9.02
CA THR A 91 84.32 0.40 -8.56
C THR A 91 85.37 0.18 -9.66
N GLY A 92 85.03 0.28 -10.92
CA GLY A 92 85.96 0.22 -12.07
C GLY A 92 86.65 -1.15 -12.29
N LYS A 93 86.62 -2.09 -11.36
CA LYS A 93 87.20 -3.41 -11.48
C LYS A 93 86.12 -4.50 -11.52
N THR A 94 86.15 -5.35 -12.53
CA THR A 94 85.15 -6.39 -12.76
C THR A 94 85.03 -7.39 -11.55
N GLY A 95 86.11 -7.65 -10.83
CA GLY A 95 86.08 -8.50 -9.64
C GLY A 95 85.35 -7.90 -8.45
N ASP A 96 85.43 -6.59 -8.26
CA ASP A 96 84.76 -5.86 -7.21
C ASP A 96 83.28 -5.68 -7.55
N GLN A 97 82.98 -5.41 -8.79
CA GLN A 97 81.61 -5.39 -9.32
C GLN A 97 80.85 -6.71 -9.04
N ARG A 98 81.52 -7.81 -9.35
CA ARG A 98 80.92 -9.13 -9.11
C ARG A 98 80.68 -9.40 -7.61
N ARG A 99 81.63 -9.09 -6.74
CA ARG A 99 81.50 -9.25 -5.29
C ARG A 99 80.35 -8.41 -4.70
N ALA A 100 80.17 -7.21 -5.17
CA ALA A 100 79.06 -6.33 -4.71
C ALA A 100 77.69 -6.89 -5.09
N VAL A 101 77.56 -7.38 -6.33
CA VAL A 101 76.31 -7.99 -6.82
C VAL A 101 76.04 -9.34 -6.10
N GLU A 102 77.03 -10.17 -5.91
CA GLU A 102 76.91 -11.45 -5.22
C GLU A 102 76.49 -11.22 -3.74
N ALA A 103 77.09 -10.27 -3.03
CA ALA A 103 76.72 -9.94 -1.67
C ALA A 103 75.26 -9.45 -1.57
N PHE A 104 74.81 -8.67 -2.53
CA PHE A 104 73.40 -8.23 -2.61
C PHE A 104 72.45 -9.43 -2.86
N LEU A 105 72.76 -10.26 -3.83
CA LEU A 105 71.94 -11.43 -4.14
C LEU A 105 71.87 -12.42 -2.98
N ASP A 106 72.95 -12.58 -2.23
CA ASP A 106 72.98 -13.43 -1.03
C ASP A 106 72.20 -12.83 0.16
N ALA A 107 72.13 -11.49 0.24
CA ALA A 107 71.33 -10.81 1.24
C ALA A 107 69.85 -10.77 0.84
N ASN A 108 69.54 -10.68 -0.45
CA ASN A 108 68.18 -10.59 -0.92
C ASN A 108 67.61 -11.98 -1.29
N ARG A 109 66.62 -12.41 -0.49
CA ARG A 109 66.01 -13.73 -0.64
C ARG A 109 65.09 -13.88 -1.86
N GLU A 110 64.70 -12.81 -2.46
CA GLU A 110 63.74 -12.79 -3.58
C GLU A 110 64.42 -12.84 -4.95
N MET A 111 65.65 -12.33 -5.03
CA MET A 111 66.45 -12.27 -6.28
C MET A 111 67.50 -13.38 -6.32
N ILE A 112 67.66 -13.99 -7.47
CA ILE A 112 68.56 -15.14 -7.66
C ILE A 112 69.65 -14.88 -8.67
N ALA A 113 69.43 -13.99 -9.63
CA ALA A 113 70.45 -13.68 -10.63
C ALA A 113 70.33 -12.20 -11.09
N LEU A 114 71.44 -11.62 -11.47
CA LEU A 114 71.53 -10.34 -12.15
C LEU A 114 72.46 -10.42 -13.32
N GLN A 115 71.99 -9.98 -14.50
CA GLN A 115 72.82 -9.88 -15.69
C GLN A 115 72.81 -8.44 -16.21
N LEU A 116 74.02 -7.92 -16.48
CA LEU A 116 74.20 -6.58 -17.05
C LEU A 116 74.50 -6.72 -18.55
N PHE A 117 74.00 -5.77 -19.31
CA PHE A 117 74.17 -5.67 -20.77
C PHE A 117 74.66 -4.29 -21.12
N LYS A 118 75.66 -4.23 -22.02
CA LYS A 118 76.13 -3.00 -22.62
C LYS A 118 75.55 -2.81 -24.04
N PRO A 119 75.43 -1.60 -24.53
CA PRO A 119 75.11 -1.37 -25.92
C PRO A 119 76.25 -1.81 -26.82
N GLY A 120 75.98 -2.75 -27.74
CA GLY A 120 76.91 -3.24 -28.71
C GLY A 120 76.74 -2.58 -30.08
N LYS A 121 77.56 -2.95 -31.08
CA LYS A 121 77.45 -2.48 -32.47
C LYS A 121 76.06 -2.88 -33.05
N LYS A 122 75.34 -1.93 -33.70
CA LYS A 122 74.05 -2.12 -34.32
C LYS A 122 72.90 -2.37 -33.32
N GLN A 123 72.87 -1.68 -32.17
CA GLN A 123 71.84 -1.82 -31.15
C GLN A 123 71.71 -3.24 -30.56
N HIS A 124 72.72 -4.08 -30.70
CA HIS A 124 72.77 -5.38 -30.04
C HIS A 124 73.21 -5.21 -28.59
N LEU A 125 72.47 -5.85 -27.68
CA LEU A 125 72.83 -5.90 -26.27
C LEU A 125 73.86 -7.05 -26.07
N GLU A 126 75.05 -6.71 -25.55
CA GLU A 126 76.11 -7.65 -25.24
C GLU A 126 76.12 -7.91 -23.72
N PRO A 127 76.00 -9.16 -23.27
CA PRO A 127 76.08 -9.48 -21.84
C PRO A 127 77.51 -9.20 -21.33
N THR A 128 77.57 -8.48 -20.18
CA THR A 128 78.87 -8.11 -19.58
C THR A 128 79.12 -8.82 -18.27
N LEU A 129 78.19 -8.82 -17.34
CA LEU A 129 78.31 -9.43 -16.04
C LEU A 129 77.10 -10.33 -15.78
N PHE A 130 77.34 -11.55 -15.41
CA PHE A 130 76.31 -12.47 -14.90
C PHE A 130 76.70 -12.92 -13.51
N SER A 131 75.84 -12.65 -12.54
CA SER A 131 75.97 -13.11 -11.15
C SER A 131 74.75 -13.91 -10.78
N PHE A 132 74.96 -15.01 -10.07
CA PHE A 132 73.93 -15.91 -9.62
C PHE A 132 74.21 -16.30 -8.14
N THR A 133 73.17 -16.20 -7.30
CA THR A 133 73.33 -16.64 -5.92
C THR A 133 73.24 -18.18 -5.81
N GLN A 134 74.18 -18.76 -5.10
CA GLN A 134 74.11 -20.15 -4.70
C GLN A 134 73.30 -20.37 -3.45
N ALA A 135 72.31 -19.51 -3.19
CA ALA A 135 71.57 -19.49 -1.93
C ALA A 135 71.17 -20.88 -1.44
N ARG A 136 71.60 -21.14 -0.26
CA ARG A 136 71.76 -22.32 0.59
C ARG A 136 70.56 -23.27 0.77
N SER A 137 69.59 -23.29 -0.09
CA SER A 137 68.43 -24.15 0.08
C SER A 137 67.99 -24.75 -1.26
N THR A 138 68.43 -25.97 -1.54
CA THR A 138 67.91 -26.83 -2.63
C THR A 138 66.39 -26.97 -2.60
N ALA A 139 65.76 -26.79 -1.44
CA ALA A 139 64.30 -26.80 -1.27
C ALA A 139 63.62 -25.66 -2.07
N ARG A 140 64.28 -24.53 -2.31
CA ARG A 140 63.72 -23.43 -3.13
C ARG A 140 63.69 -23.74 -4.61
N PHE A 141 64.57 -24.63 -5.07
CA PHE A 141 64.65 -25.03 -6.47
C PHE A 141 63.82 -26.29 -6.75
N GLU A 142 62.94 -26.70 -5.85
CA GLU A 142 62.06 -27.86 -5.99
C GLU A 142 62.84 -29.15 -6.36
N GLY A 143 64.00 -29.32 -5.72
CA GLY A 143 64.86 -30.49 -5.94
C GLY A 143 65.73 -30.43 -7.22
N ARG A 144 65.75 -29.30 -7.95
CA ARG A 144 66.62 -29.09 -9.11
C ARG A 144 68.00 -28.61 -8.70
N ASP A 145 68.99 -28.96 -9.52
CA ASP A 145 70.36 -28.49 -9.32
C ASP A 145 70.46 -26.98 -9.60
N PRO A 146 70.86 -26.14 -8.63
CA PRO A 146 71.09 -24.72 -8.83
C PRO A 146 72.09 -24.41 -9.95
N ASP A 147 73.10 -25.22 -10.17
CA ASP A 147 74.09 -25.03 -11.23
C ASP A 147 73.52 -25.30 -12.63
N GLU A 148 72.56 -26.21 -12.77
CA GLU A 148 71.77 -26.42 -13.99
C GLU A 148 70.96 -25.15 -14.33
N ILE A 149 70.24 -24.61 -13.35
CA ILE A 149 69.42 -23.40 -13.49
C ILE A 149 70.28 -22.20 -13.86
N LYS A 150 71.43 -22.04 -13.21
CA LYS A 150 72.43 -21.01 -13.52
C LYS A 150 72.87 -21.09 -14.99
N THR A 151 73.22 -22.32 -15.44
CA THR A 151 73.67 -22.55 -16.83
C THR A 151 72.56 -22.24 -17.84
N LEU A 152 71.33 -22.67 -17.55
CA LEU A 152 70.15 -22.39 -18.35
C LEU A 152 69.87 -20.87 -18.45
N LEU A 153 69.90 -20.18 -17.31
CA LEU A 153 69.66 -18.73 -17.27
C LEU A 153 70.77 -18.00 -18.02
N ALA A 154 72.04 -18.32 -17.80
CA ALA A 154 73.17 -17.69 -18.51
C ALA A 154 73.05 -17.83 -20.02
N LYS A 155 72.57 -18.97 -20.51
CA LYS A 155 72.40 -19.27 -21.93
C LYS A 155 71.20 -18.57 -22.56
N GLU A 156 70.04 -18.65 -21.90
CA GLU A 156 68.76 -18.22 -22.50
C GLU A 156 68.40 -16.77 -22.23
N LEU A 157 68.88 -16.19 -21.09
CA LEU A 157 68.50 -14.84 -20.67
C LEU A 157 68.86 -13.77 -21.70
N PRO A 158 70.04 -13.79 -22.39
CA PRO A 158 70.35 -12.81 -23.42
C PRO A 158 69.33 -12.80 -24.56
N GLY A 159 68.84 -13.99 -24.95
CA GLY A 159 67.82 -14.11 -25.98
C GLY A 159 66.45 -13.59 -25.54
N ILE A 160 66.10 -13.79 -24.28
CA ILE A 160 64.87 -13.28 -23.66
C ILE A 160 64.91 -11.76 -23.61
N VAL A 161 65.99 -11.21 -23.07
CA VAL A 161 66.20 -9.74 -22.94
C VAL A 161 66.16 -9.06 -24.33
N LYS A 162 66.84 -9.60 -25.32
CA LYS A 162 66.83 -9.09 -26.70
C LYS A 162 65.41 -9.03 -27.26
N ARG A 163 64.62 -10.09 -27.10
CA ARG A 163 63.22 -10.14 -27.58
C ARG A 163 62.33 -9.18 -26.82
N ALA A 164 62.52 -9.04 -25.52
CA ALA A 164 61.73 -8.21 -24.65
C ALA A 164 61.99 -6.71 -24.94
N VAL A 165 63.24 -6.29 -25.03
CA VAL A 165 63.64 -4.91 -25.35
C VAL A 165 63.20 -4.53 -26.77
N ALA A 166 63.33 -5.47 -27.76
CA ALA A 166 62.86 -5.22 -29.13
C ALA A 166 61.33 -5.01 -29.24
N LYS A 167 60.56 -5.51 -28.30
CA LYS A 167 59.11 -5.37 -28.25
C LYS A 167 58.62 -4.21 -27.34
N GLN A 168 59.54 -3.53 -26.68
CA GLN A 168 59.23 -2.43 -25.80
C GLN A 168 58.52 -1.32 -26.57
N SER A 169 57.37 -0.88 -26.09
CA SER A 169 56.58 0.24 -26.61
C SER A 169 56.59 1.37 -25.60
N GLY A 170 57.22 2.50 -25.95
CA GLY A 170 57.27 3.67 -25.07
C GLY A 170 58.24 3.52 -23.89
N ASP A 171 57.99 4.28 -22.81
CA ASP A 171 58.89 4.35 -21.63
C ASP A 171 58.60 3.26 -20.55
N ARG A 172 57.67 2.37 -20.80
CA ARG A 172 57.30 1.33 -19.83
C ARG A 172 58.37 0.22 -19.76
N LEU A 173 58.68 -0.19 -18.52
CA LEU A 173 59.64 -1.23 -18.27
C LEU A 173 59.04 -2.62 -18.55
N VAL A 174 59.88 -3.56 -18.98
CA VAL A 174 59.43 -4.85 -19.44
C VAL A 174 59.65 -5.91 -18.35
N ILE A 175 58.63 -6.72 -18.11
CA ILE A 175 58.68 -7.93 -17.27
C ILE A 175 58.62 -9.11 -18.23
N ALA A 176 59.58 -10.03 -18.13
CA ALA A 176 59.63 -11.23 -18.99
C ALA A 176 59.43 -12.49 -18.14
N ASN A 177 58.63 -13.42 -18.64
CA ASN A 177 58.47 -14.71 -18.02
C ASN A 177 59.65 -15.62 -18.33
N VAL A 178 60.34 -16.14 -17.29
CA VAL A 178 61.43 -17.11 -17.40
C VAL A 178 61.03 -18.50 -16.88
N THR A 179 59.84 -18.66 -16.38
CA THR A 179 59.31 -19.96 -15.92
C THR A 179 59.35 -21.03 -16.98
N ASN A 180 59.11 -20.68 -18.25
CA ASN A 180 59.15 -21.62 -19.37
C ASN A 180 60.56 -22.22 -19.60
N VAL A 181 61.59 -21.50 -19.22
CA VAL A 181 62.99 -21.93 -19.34
C VAL A 181 63.42 -22.70 -18.10
N THR A 182 63.15 -22.14 -16.94
CA THR A 182 63.62 -22.71 -15.66
C THR A 182 62.68 -23.76 -15.11
N LYS A 183 61.39 -23.80 -15.57
CA LYS A 183 60.28 -24.59 -14.98
C LYS A 183 60.03 -24.23 -13.51
N LEU A 184 60.48 -23.08 -13.07
CA LEU A 184 60.33 -22.57 -11.73
C LEU A 184 59.60 -21.21 -11.80
N PRO A 185 58.79 -20.82 -10.81
CA PRO A 185 57.99 -19.61 -10.86
C PRO A 185 58.85 -18.35 -10.71
N MET A 186 59.46 -17.91 -11.83
CA MET A 186 60.41 -16.80 -11.88
C MET A 186 60.07 -15.82 -12.99
N ILE A 187 60.39 -14.54 -12.76
CA ILE A 187 60.32 -13.48 -13.75
C ILE A 187 61.66 -12.78 -13.88
N ALA A 188 61.90 -12.20 -15.08
CA ALA A 188 62.97 -11.27 -15.33
C ALA A 188 62.45 -9.85 -15.34
N LEU A 189 63.01 -9.00 -14.51
CA LEU A 189 62.77 -7.56 -14.48
C LEU A 189 63.83 -6.88 -15.32
N LEU A 190 63.43 -6.18 -16.34
CA LEU A 190 64.34 -5.49 -17.27
C LEU A 190 64.21 -3.98 -17.09
N PHE A 191 65.32 -3.36 -16.76
CA PHE A 191 65.34 -1.90 -16.58
C PHE A 191 66.60 -1.31 -17.19
N PRO A 192 66.47 -0.09 -17.84
CA PRO A 192 67.59 0.62 -18.37
C PRO A 192 68.35 1.34 -17.24
N TYR A 193 69.66 1.47 -17.43
CA TYR A 193 70.50 2.30 -16.58
C TYR A 193 71.57 3.02 -17.39
N ARG A 194 72.08 4.13 -16.89
CA ARG A 194 73.15 4.93 -17.50
C ARG A 194 74.35 4.99 -16.57
N VAL A 195 75.54 4.77 -17.16
CA VAL A 195 76.80 4.81 -16.39
C VAL A 195 77.44 6.21 -16.45
N ARG A 196 77.44 6.82 -17.65
CA ARG A 196 77.87 8.18 -17.91
C ARG A 196 76.99 8.79 -18.97
N GLU A 197 76.89 10.13 -19.07
CA GLU A 197 76.03 10.82 -20.01
C GLU A 197 76.36 10.54 -21.48
N ASP A 198 77.60 10.28 -21.81
CA ASP A 198 78.07 10.04 -23.18
C ASP A 198 78.09 8.56 -23.59
N GLU A 199 77.80 7.64 -22.69
CA GLU A 199 77.73 6.23 -22.98
C GLU A 199 76.29 5.80 -23.24
N GLY A 200 76.04 4.97 -24.25
CA GLY A 200 74.71 4.50 -24.62
C GLY A 200 73.93 3.87 -23.44
N GLN A 201 72.68 3.55 -23.67
CA GLN A 201 71.80 2.99 -22.66
C GLN A 201 72.18 1.52 -22.36
N TYR A 202 72.53 1.25 -21.12
CA TYR A 202 72.79 -0.10 -20.58
C TYR A 202 71.50 -0.70 -20.10
N TRP A 203 71.47 -2.04 -19.97
CA TRP A 203 70.30 -2.75 -19.45
C TRP A 203 70.73 -3.71 -18.33
N ALA A 204 69.89 -3.80 -17.30
CA ALA A 204 70.00 -4.80 -16.28
C ALA A 204 68.79 -5.75 -16.34
N ALA A 205 69.04 -7.05 -16.21
CA ALA A 205 68.04 -8.07 -16.10
C ALA A 205 68.20 -8.77 -14.75
N ALA A 206 67.26 -8.54 -13.83
CA ALA A 206 67.23 -9.21 -12.55
C ALA A 206 66.20 -10.34 -12.59
N ILE A 207 66.59 -11.52 -12.09
CA ILE A 207 65.72 -12.66 -11.99
C ILE A 207 65.22 -12.76 -10.56
N ALA A 208 63.90 -12.71 -10.39
CA ALA A 208 63.23 -12.75 -9.12
C ALA A 208 62.21 -13.88 -9.06
N TRP A 209 62.02 -14.42 -7.88
CA TRP A 209 60.92 -15.32 -7.57
C TRP A 209 59.59 -14.58 -7.64
N THR A 210 58.54 -15.25 -8.16
CA THR A 210 57.20 -14.66 -8.17
C THR A 210 56.49 -14.79 -6.83
N THR A 211 57.05 -15.49 -5.85
CA THR A 211 56.42 -15.80 -4.57
C THR A 211 55.85 -14.56 -3.84
N ARG A 212 56.65 -13.48 -3.81
CA ARG A 212 56.19 -12.23 -3.15
C ARG A 212 55.10 -11.53 -3.91
N LEU A 213 55.09 -11.58 -5.22
CA LEU A 213 54.03 -11.04 -6.05
C LEU A 213 52.74 -11.85 -5.90
N VAL A 214 52.89 -13.20 -5.74
CA VAL A 214 51.78 -14.10 -5.53
C VAL A 214 51.09 -13.90 -4.19
N VAL A 215 51.82 -13.49 -3.15
CA VAL A 215 51.24 -13.14 -1.84
C VAL A 215 50.24 -11.98 -1.96
N ALA A 216 50.48 -11.03 -2.86
CA ALA A 216 49.56 -9.95 -3.16
C ALA A 216 48.34 -10.39 -4.01
N MET A 217 48.33 -11.68 -4.46
CA MET A 217 47.30 -12.26 -5.32
C MET A 217 46.64 -13.48 -4.65
N PRO A 218 45.82 -13.29 -3.58
CA PRO A 218 45.17 -14.39 -2.90
C PRO A 218 44.27 -15.18 -3.87
N ARG A 219 44.30 -16.50 -3.77
CA ARG A 219 43.45 -17.42 -4.52
C ARG A 219 42.35 -17.97 -3.62
N SER A 220 41.15 -18.07 -4.13
CA SER A 220 40.05 -18.84 -3.56
C SER A 220 39.35 -19.61 -4.68
N GLU A 221 38.48 -20.56 -4.35
CA GLU A 221 37.63 -21.23 -5.34
C GLU A 221 36.79 -20.27 -6.17
N LEU A 222 36.49 -19.11 -5.61
CA LEU A 222 35.60 -18.09 -6.21
C LEU A 222 36.35 -16.93 -6.85
N THR A 223 37.68 -16.83 -6.61
CA THR A 223 38.47 -15.69 -7.11
C THR A 223 39.83 -16.18 -7.57
N ARG A 224 40.18 -15.86 -8.80
CA ARG A 224 41.48 -16.11 -9.39
C ARG A 224 42.19 -14.80 -9.67
N SER A 225 43.50 -14.74 -9.51
CA SER A 225 44.29 -13.56 -9.84
C SER A 225 45.51 -13.95 -10.62
N ARG A 226 45.89 -13.15 -11.61
CA ARG A 226 47.04 -13.43 -12.48
C ARG A 226 47.76 -12.14 -12.83
N LEU A 227 49.06 -12.15 -12.84
CA LEU A 227 49.86 -11.10 -13.48
C LEU A 227 50.15 -11.56 -14.91
N VAL A 228 49.85 -10.72 -15.88
CA VAL A 228 49.99 -11.00 -17.31
C VAL A 228 50.81 -9.91 -18.03
N ASP A 229 51.47 -10.30 -19.12
CA ASP A 229 52.08 -9.32 -20.02
C ASP A 229 51.03 -8.65 -20.91
N ARG A 230 51.45 -7.69 -21.72
CA ARG A 230 50.59 -6.95 -22.67
C ARG A 230 49.80 -7.87 -23.61
N ASN A 231 50.31 -9.04 -23.93
CA ASN A 231 49.67 -10.00 -24.82
C ASN A 231 48.80 -11.03 -24.05
N GLY A 232 48.59 -10.81 -22.75
CA GLY A 232 47.83 -11.71 -21.88
C GLY A 232 48.56 -12.98 -21.47
N LYS A 233 49.85 -13.08 -21.74
CA LYS A 233 50.64 -14.23 -21.30
C LYS A 233 50.91 -14.13 -19.83
N VAL A 234 50.66 -15.22 -19.09
CA VAL A 234 50.81 -15.26 -17.65
C VAL A 234 52.28 -15.13 -17.24
N LEU A 235 52.55 -14.14 -16.39
CA LEU A 235 53.87 -13.87 -15.79
C LEU A 235 53.94 -14.52 -14.39
N ALA A 236 52.88 -14.44 -13.61
CA ALA A 236 52.77 -15.01 -12.30
C ALA A 236 51.33 -15.39 -11.97
N THR A 237 51.15 -16.52 -11.30
CA THR A 237 49.86 -16.97 -10.74
C THR A 237 50.09 -17.66 -9.42
N PRO A 238 49.18 -17.58 -8.45
CA PRO A 238 49.23 -18.38 -7.23
C PRO A 238 49.14 -19.87 -7.61
N GLN A 239 50.15 -20.66 -7.32
CA GLN A 239 50.10 -22.09 -7.52
C GLN A 239 49.15 -22.74 -6.52
N SER A 240 48.34 -23.72 -6.97
CA SER A 240 47.64 -24.61 -6.05
C SER A 240 48.60 -25.73 -5.69
N SER A 241 48.69 -26.07 -4.40
CA SER A 241 49.49 -27.21 -3.89
C SER A 241 49.04 -28.57 -4.43
N ASP A 242 47.87 -28.67 -5.08
CA ASP A 242 47.21 -29.94 -5.34
C ASP A 242 47.09 -30.36 -6.83
N SER A 243 47.53 -29.53 -7.77
CA SER A 243 47.54 -29.94 -9.19
C SER A 243 48.54 -29.16 -10.01
N PRO A 244 49.51 -29.82 -10.65
CA PRO A 244 50.32 -29.22 -11.70
C PRO A 244 49.50 -29.13 -13.00
N ASP A 245 48.28 -28.59 -12.94
CA ASP A 245 47.41 -28.59 -14.12
C ASP A 245 47.76 -27.40 -15.00
N THR A 246 48.55 -27.68 -16.02
CA THR A 246 48.93 -26.72 -17.08
C THR A 246 47.76 -26.11 -17.81
N ALA A 247 46.56 -26.65 -17.64
CA ALA A 247 45.31 -26.10 -18.22
C ALA A 247 44.81 -24.85 -17.47
N ALA A 248 45.16 -24.68 -16.18
CA ALA A 248 44.78 -23.47 -15.42
C ALA A 248 45.66 -22.26 -15.79
N ASP A 249 46.78 -22.46 -16.47
CA ASP A 249 47.69 -21.41 -16.93
C ASP A 249 47.35 -20.89 -18.34
N THR A 250 46.38 -21.49 -19.00
CA THR A 250 45.91 -20.96 -20.28
C THR A 250 45.10 -19.69 -19.99
N PRO A 251 45.50 -18.54 -20.56
CA PRO A 251 44.66 -17.34 -20.46
C PRO A 251 43.27 -17.66 -21.03
N PRO A 252 42.19 -17.08 -20.50
CA PRO A 252 40.90 -17.27 -21.11
C PRO A 252 40.99 -16.94 -22.59
N ALA A 253 40.38 -17.75 -23.43
CA ALA A 253 40.42 -17.60 -24.90
C ALA A 253 39.97 -16.24 -25.42
N ALA A 254 39.43 -15.40 -24.56
CA ALA A 254 39.04 -14.02 -24.81
C ALA A 254 39.77 -13.07 -23.83
N ILE A 255 41.03 -12.78 -24.11
CA ILE A 255 41.66 -11.60 -23.50
C ILE A 255 40.85 -10.41 -23.97
N ASP A 256 40.42 -9.53 -23.03
CA ASP A 256 39.73 -8.31 -23.38
C ASP A 256 40.56 -7.53 -24.41
N PRO A 257 40.06 -7.24 -25.63
CA PRO A 257 40.79 -6.49 -26.63
C PRO A 257 41.31 -5.14 -26.11
N ARG A 258 40.67 -4.59 -25.06
CA ARG A 258 41.11 -3.36 -24.40
C ARG A 258 42.43 -3.53 -23.63
N MET A 259 42.79 -4.78 -23.26
CA MET A 259 44.12 -5.05 -22.71
C MET A 259 45.25 -4.82 -23.70
N ALA A 260 45.02 -5.00 -25.01
CA ALA A 260 45.99 -4.69 -26.06
C ALA A 260 46.06 -3.18 -26.35
N GLY A 261 45.05 -2.40 -25.97
CA GLY A 261 45.00 -0.94 -26.07
C GLY A 261 45.66 -0.23 -24.87
N ASP A 262 45.52 1.10 -24.78
CA ASP A 262 46.09 1.90 -23.68
C ASP A 262 45.15 2.13 -22.51
N SER A 263 44.02 1.41 -22.44
CA SER A 263 43.08 1.52 -21.32
C SER A 263 43.72 1.08 -20.01
N PRO A 264 43.69 1.88 -18.95
CA PRO A 264 44.30 1.54 -17.65
C PRO A 264 43.60 0.41 -16.96
N THR A 265 42.28 0.28 -17.17
CA THR A 265 41.43 -0.75 -16.57
C THR A 265 40.36 -1.22 -17.55
N GLY A 266 39.84 -2.41 -17.33
CA GLY A 266 38.69 -2.92 -18.08
C GLY A 266 37.98 -4.01 -17.34
N LEU A 267 36.75 -4.30 -17.80
CA LEU A 267 35.86 -5.28 -17.22
C LEU A 267 35.17 -6.05 -18.33
N SER A 268 35.16 -7.36 -18.23
CA SER A 268 34.49 -8.25 -19.19
C SER A 268 33.99 -9.51 -18.50
N THR A 269 33.13 -10.24 -19.18
CA THR A 269 32.66 -11.56 -18.74
C THR A 269 33.05 -12.61 -19.78
N TYR A 270 33.41 -13.80 -19.32
CA TYR A 270 33.71 -14.91 -20.21
C TYR A 270 33.18 -16.22 -19.60
N ARG A 271 33.06 -17.26 -20.43
CA ARG A 271 32.77 -18.63 -19.97
C ARG A 271 34.01 -19.49 -20.07
N ASP A 272 34.30 -20.19 -19.01
CA ASP A 272 35.42 -21.15 -19.01
C ASP A 272 35.06 -22.47 -19.75
N ALA A 273 36.03 -23.37 -19.83
CA ALA A 273 35.84 -24.66 -20.50
C ALA A 273 34.78 -25.56 -19.83
N SER A 274 34.44 -25.31 -18.58
CA SER A 274 33.37 -25.99 -17.84
C SER A 274 32.00 -25.36 -18.07
N GLY A 275 31.93 -24.25 -18.84
CA GLY A 275 30.70 -23.48 -19.09
C GLY A 275 30.32 -22.53 -17.97
N GLU A 276 31.16 -22.39 -16.93
CA GLU A 276 30.94 -21.44 -15.85
C GLU A 276 31.23 -20.01 -16.29
N GLU A 277 30.38 -19.11 -15.86
CA GLU A 277 30.52 -17.67 -16.17
C GLU A 277 31.41 -16.97 -15.13
N TRP A 278 32.44 -16.32 -15.62
CA TRP A 278 33.40 -15.58 -14.83
C TRP A 278 33.35 -14.09 -15.18
N LEU A 279 33.37 -13.25 -14.17
CA LEU A 279 33.57 -11.81 -14.28
C LEU A 279 35.06 -11.54 -14.17
N MET A 280 35.64 -10.90 -15.17
CA MET A 280 37.05 -10.57 -15.26
C MET A 280 37.22 -9.05 -15.22
N ALA A 281 38.08 -8.58 -14.33
CA ALA A 281 38.57 -7.21 -14.33
C ALA A 281 40.09 -7.21 -14.52
N PHE A 282 40.60 -6.23 -15.24
CA PHE A 282 42.04 -6.00 -15.32
C PHE A 282 42.40 -4.57 -14.90
N SER A 283 43.60 -4.44 -14.32
CA SER A 283 44.24 -3.16 -14.03
C SER A 283 45.69 -3.24 -14.47
N ARG A 284 46.11 -2.26 -15.31
CA ARG A 284 47.49 -2.15 -15.78
C ARG A 284 48.39 -1.58 -14.69
N LEU A 285 49.64 -2.01 -14.70
CA LEU A 285 50.69 -1.31 -13.99
C LEU A 285 51.06 -0.05 -14.77
N GLU A 286 51.26 1.05 -14.09
CA GLU A 286 51.57 2.34 -14.76
C GLU A 286 52.97 2.33 -15.40
N THR A 287 53.92 1.81 -14.63
CA THR A 287 55.35 1.83 -15.03
C THR A 287 55.74 0.64 -15.88
N TYR A 288 55.03 -0.47 -15.75
CA TYR A 288 55.41 -1.77 -16.36
C TYR A 288 54.44 -2.18 -17.47
N ASP A 289 54.98 -2.84 -18.50
CA ASP A 289 54.14 -3.40 -19.58
C ASP A 289 53.49 -4.74 -19.17
N ALA A 290 52.68 -4.65 -18.07
CA ALA A 290 51.99 -5.74 -17.47
C ALA A 290 50.63 -5.30 -16.93
N ALA A 291 49.77 -6.27 -16.64
CA ALA A 291 48.47 -6.02 -16.03
C ALA A 291 48.13 -7.13 -15.03
N VAL A 292 47.37 -6.76 -13.99
CA VAL A 292 46.76 -7.70 -13.08
C VAL A 292 45.35 -8.02 -13.52
N ILE A 293 45.05 -9.29 -13.67
CA ILE A 293 43.70 -9.77 -13.93
C ILE A 293 43.15 -10.38 -12.63
N VAL A 294 41.93 -10.02 -12.30
CA VAL A 294 41.13 -10.61 -11.24
C VAL A 294 39.87 -11.19 -11.85
N GLU A 295 39.64 -12.46 -11.60
CA GLU A 295 38.49 -13.23 -12.09
C GLU A 295 37.64 -13.68 -10.91
N LYS A 296 36.34 -13.49 -10.98
CA LYS A 296 35.37 -13.84 -9.94
C LYS A 296 34.28 -14.73 -10.53
N ASN A 297 34.07 -15.90 -9.92
CA ASN A 297 33.00 -16.82 -10.35
C ASN A 297 31.62 -16.23 -9.98
N THR A 298 30.74 -16.09 -10.98
CA THR A 298 29.40 -15.54 -10.79
C THR A 298 28.40 -16.57 -10.23
N ARG A 299 28.71 -17.88 -10.34
CA ARG A 299 27.81 -18.96 -9.91
C ARG A 299 27.52 -18.93 -8.41
N ALA A 300 28.53 -18.76 -7.57
CA ALA A 300 28.32 -18.67 -6.12
C ALA A 300 27.47 -17.48 -5.71
N GLN A 301 27.62 -16.38 -6.42
CA GLN A 301 26.83 -15.18 -6.24
C GLN A 301 25.38 -15.39 -6.69
N GLN A 302 25.16 -16.05 -7.83
CA GLN A 302 23.83 -16.43 -8.32
C GLN A 302 23.12 -17.37 -7.34
N LEU A 303 23.83 -18.35 -6.76
CA LEU A 303 23.28 -19.26 -5.75
C LEU A 303 22.86 -18.53 -4.48
N ALA A 304 23.69 -17.63 -3.96
CA ALA A 304 23.35 -16.82 -2.79
C ALA A 304 22.14 -15.94 -3.07
N THR A 305 22.09 -15.32 -4.25
CA THR A 305 20.96 -14.49 -4.69
C THR A 305 19.68 -15.31 -4.81
N SER A 306 19.75 -16.51 -5.39
CA SER A 306 18.59 -17.39 -5.56
C SER A 306 17.97 -17.80 -4.22
N LEU A 307 18.79 -18.07 -3.20
CA LEU A 307 18.32 -18.39 -1.85
C LEU A 307 17.60 -17.21 -1.19
N ILE A 308 18.11 -15.99 -1.37
CA ILE A 308 17.45 -14.77 -0.86
C ILE A 308 16.12 -14.56 -1.56
N VAL A 309 16.09 -14.69 -2.90
CA VAL A 309 14.86 -14.55 -3.69
C VAL A 309 13.83 -15.61 -3.29
N GLN A 310 14.23 -16.87 -3.12
CA GLN A 310 13.33 -17.96 -2.69
C GLN A 310 12.76 -17.69 -1.29
N ARG A 311 13.59 -17.26 -0.33
CA ARG A 311 13.11 -16.91 1.02
C ARG A 311 12.15 -15.71 0.98
N SER A 312 12.46 -14.68 0.20
CA SER A 312 11.58 -13.53 0.04
C SER A 312 10.24 -13.90 -0.61
N ALA A 313 10.26 -14.78 -1.60
CA ALA A 313 9.06 -15.32 -2.22
C ALA A 313 8.21 -16.13 -1.23
N LEU A 314 8.82 -16.95 -0.41
CA LEU A 314 8.14 -17.73 0.63
C LEU A 314 7.43 -16.81 1.64
N TRP A 315 8.12 -15.81 2.17
CA TRP A 315 7.49 -14.81 3.05
C TRP A 315 6.39 -14.03 2.34
N GLY A 316 6.58 -13.69 1.06
CA GLY A 316 5.54 -13.06 0.25
C GLY A 316 4.26 -13.91 0.20
N TRP A 317 4.38 -15.21 -0.02
CA TRP A 317 3.25 -16.15 0.00
C TRP A 317 2.57 -16.25 1.37
N VAL A 318 3.35 -16.25 2.46
CA VAL A 318 2.81 -16.23 3.84
C VAL A 318 1.98 -14.95 4.07
N PHE A 319 2.48 -13.78 3.67
CA PHE A 319 1.73 -12.53 3.77
C PHE A 319 0.46 -12.53 2.94
N VAL A 320 0.49 -13.08 1.72
CA VAL A 320 -0.71 -13.24 0.88
C VAL A 320 -1.74 -14.12 1.59
N LEU A 321 -1.32 -15.26 2.15
CA LEU A 321 -2.21 -16.16 2.88
C LEU A 321 -2.86 -15.48 4.09
N VAL A 322 -2.06 -14.78 4.89
CA VAL A 322 -2.56 -14.02 6.05
C VAL A 322 -3.55 -12.93 5.63
N ALA A 323 -3.24 -12.18 4.57
CA ALA A 323 -4.13 -11.15 4.04
C ALA A 323 -5.47 -11.73 3.53
N ILE A 324 -5.42 -12.89 2.86
CA ILE A 324 -6.61 -13.62 2.39
C ILE A 324 -7.46 -14.06 3.59
N LEU A 325 -6.85 -14.65 4.61
CA LEU A 325 -7.55 -15.05 5.83
C LEU A 325 -8.19 -13.85 6.53
N PHE A 326 -7.44 -12.78 6.72
CA PHE A 326 -7.94 -11.56 7.34
C PHE A 326 -9.12 -10.95 6.56
N THR A 327 -9.02 -10.91 5.23
CA THR A 327 -10.10 -10.43 4.36
C THR A 327 -11.32 -11.33 4.42
N TYR A 328 -11.13 -12.65 4.46
CA TYR A 328 -12.22 -13.62 4.56
C TYR A 328 -13.01 -13.43 5.86
N PHE A 329 -12.34 -13.34 7.00
CA PHE A 329 -12.98 -13.14 8.30
C PHE A 329 -13.60 -11.75 8.44
N GLY A 330 -12.89 -10.70 8.02
CA GLY A 330 -13.36 -9.31 8.09
C GLY A 330 -14.58 -9.06 7.19
N ALA A 331 -14.55 -9.50 5.93
CA ALA A 331 -15.67 -9.35 5.02
C ALA A 331 -16.90 -10.14 5.46
N GLY A 332 -16.71 -11.30 6.11
CA GLY A 332 -17.78 -12.11 6.67
C GLY A 332 -18.56 -11.37 7.78
N GLY A 333 -17.88 -10.73 8.70
CA GLY A 333 -18.48 -9.99 9.80
C GLY A 333 -19.35 -8.82 9.34
N ILE A 334 -18.79 -7.93 8.52
CA ILE A 334 -19.50 -6.75 7.98
C ILE A 334 -20.72 -7.17 7.17
N THR A 335 -20.56 -8.19 6.32
CA THR A 335 -21.68 -8.65 5.47
C THR A 335 -22.80 -9.30 6.26
N ALA A 336 -22.50 -10.01 7.36
CA ALA A 336 -23.52 -10.58 8.23
C ALA A 336 -24.38 -9.49 8.88
N GLN A 337 -23.76 -8.42 9.39
CA GLN A 337 -24.47 -7.29 9.98
C GLN A 337 -25.34 -6.55 8.94
N LEU A 338 -24.82 -6.30 7.72
CA LEU A 338 -25.59 -5.67 6.64
C LEU A 338 -26.79 -6.53 6.19
N ARG A 339 -26.65 -7.86 6.15
CA ARG A 339 -27.76 -8.76 5.84
C ARG A 339 -28.84 -8.69 6.90
N LEU A 340 -28.46 -8.69 8.18
CA LEU A 340 -29.40 -8.57 9.30
C LEU A 340 -30.12 -7.23 9.24
N LEU A 341 -29.40 -6.13 9.02
CA LEU A 341 -30.00 -4.80 8.84
C LEU A 341 -31.02 -4.80 7.69
N THR A 342 -30.63 -5.36 6.53
CA THR A 342 -31.52 -5.44 5.36
C THR A 342 -32.76 -6.27 5.63
N ALA A 343 -32.63 -7.42 6.34
CA ALA A 343 -33.75 -8.27 6.71
C ALA A 343 -34.72 -7.53 7.66
N THR A 344 -34.21 -6.91 8.73
CA THR A 344 -35.01 -6.15 9.67
C THR A 344 -35.69 -4.95 9.02
N THR A 345 -34.97 -4.22 8.14
CA THR A 345 -35.58 -3.10 7.39
C THR A 345 -36.73 -3.58 6.49
N ARG A 346 -36.60 -4.77 5.90
CA ARG A 346 -37.67 -5.37 5.08
C ARG A 346 -38.90 -5.77 5.95
N GLU A 347 -38.65 -6.28 7.16
CA GLU A 347 -39.73 -6.56 8.12
C GLU A 347 -40.46 -5.26 8.51
N ILE A 348 -39.74 -4.20 8.82
CA ILE A 348 -40.31 -2.88 9.13
C ILE A 348 -41.15 -2.39 7.94
N ALA A 349 -40.62 -2.50 6.72
CA ALA A 349 -41.31 -2.10 5.48
C ALA A 349 -42.58 -2.94 5.20
N SER A 350 -42.63 -4.19 5.67
CA SER A 350 -43.83 -5.06 5.57
C SER A 350 -44.88 -4.80 6.66
N GLY A 351 -44.61 -3.82 7.55
CA GLY A 351 -45.56 -3.41 8.59
C GLY A 351 -45.21 -3.85 10.01
N ASN A 352 -44.16 -4.67 10.20
CA ASN A 352 -43.73 -5.05 11.54
C ASN A 352 -42.84 -3.92 12.16
N LEU A 353 -43.49 -2.86 12.61
CA LEU A 353 -42.80 -1.73 13.24
C LEU A 353 -42.16 -2.05 14.60
N LYS A 354 -42.43 -3.22 15.15
CA LYS A 354 -41.81 -3.70 16.40
C LYS A 354 -40.47 -4.41 16.17
N ALA A 355 -40.10 -4.70 14.93
CA ALA A 355 -38.79 -5.25 14.59
C ALA A 355 -37.68 -4.28 15.01
N ARG A 356 -36.59 -4.83 15.58
CA ARG A 356 -35.45 -4.06 16.09
C ARG A 356 -34.16 -4.61 15.50
N VAL A 357 -33.25 -3.75 15.08
CA VAL A 357 -31.90 -4.13 14.66
C VAL A 357 -31.07 -4.33 15.93
N PRO A 358 -30.47 -5.53 16.15
CA PRO A 358 -29.61 -5.75 17.30
C PRO A 358 -28.37 -4.84 17.21
N ALA A 359 -28.18 -3.95 18.16
CA ALA A 359 -27.04 -3.07 18.26
C ALA A 359 -25.87 -3.83 18.90
N LYS A 360 -25.12 -4.61 18.08
CA LYS A 360 -23.90 -5.29 18.52
C LYS A 360 -22.71 -4.69 17.76
N GLY A 361 -21.93 -3.86 18.43
CA GLY A 361 -20.73 -3.23 17.85
C GLY A 361 -20.60 -1.76 18.21
N ARG A 362 -19.56 -1.12 17.66
CA ARG A 362 -19.28 0.32 17.82
C ARG A 362 -18.94 0.96 16.48
N ASP A 363 -19.35 0.33 15.39
CA ASP A 363 -19.08 0.73 14.02
C ASP A 363 -20.27 1.51 13.40
N GLU A 364 -20.08 2.01 12.22
CA GLU A 364 -21.07 2.79 11.47
C GLU A 364 -22.32 1.96 11.14
N VAL A 365 -22.19 0.64 11.00
CA VAL A 365 -23.32 -0.27 10.74
C VAL A 365 -24.21 -0.36 11.96
N THR A 366 -23.63 -0.37 13.15
CA THR A 366 -24.37 -0.34 14.43
C THR A 366 -25.13 0.98 14.59
N VAL A 367 -24.50 2.12 14.27
CA VAL A 367 -25.16 3.44 14.30
C VAL A 367 -26.32 3.50 13.30
N LEU A 368 -26.13 2.96 12.10
CA LEU A 368 -27.19 2.87 11.10
C LEU A 368 -28.33 2.00 11.56
N GLY A 369 -28.05 0.86 12.20
CA GLY A 369 -29.06 -0.03 12.77
C GLY A 369 -29.89 0.65 13.88
N ALA A 370 -29.25 1.44 14.75
CA ALA A 370 -29.91 2.24 15.76
C ALA A 370 -30.82 3.30 15.13
N SER A 371 -30.36 3.98 14.08
CA SER A 371 -31.13 4.99 13.34
C SER A 371 -32.37 4.40 12.67
N VAL A 372 -32.25 3.20 12.06
CA VAL A 372 -33.39 2.48 11.48
C VAL A 372 -34.40 2.08 12.57
N THR A 373 -33.92 1.61 13.73
CA THR A 373 -34.78 1.27 14.88
C THR A 373 -35.52 2.50 15.40
N HIS A 374 -34.83 3.63 15.54
CA HIS A 374 -35.45 4.88 15.96
C HIS A 374 -36.51 5.39 14.95
N MET A 375 -36.21 5.26 13.65
CA MET A 375 -37.18 5.58 12.59
C MET A 375 -38.45 4.74 12.70
N ALA A 376 -38.32 3.41 12.91
CA ALA A 376 -39.47 2.53 13.09
C ALA A 376 -40.32 2.91 14.31
N GLN A 377 -39.68 3.26 15.43
CA GLN A 377 -40.37 3.75 16.63
C GLN A 377 -41.14 5.05 16.37
N ARG A 378 -40.53 5.98 15.63
CA ARG A 378 -41.20 7.24 15.32
C ARG A 378 -42.39 7.03 14.40
N ILE A 379 -42.27 6.14 13.40
CA ILE A 379 -43.42 5.77 12.54
C ILE A 379 -44.53 5.13 13.37
N GLU A 380 -44.22 4.20 14.30
CA GLU A 380 -45.17 3.58 15.17
C GLU A 380 -45.95 4.62 16.02
N SER A 381 -45.21 5.55 16.65
CA SER A 381 -45.81 6.67 17.41
C SER A 381 -46.73 7.53 16.54
N LEU A 382 -46.29 7.91 15.35
CA LEU A 382 -47.10 8.74 14.42
C LEU A 382 -48.37 8.00 13.96
N MET A 383 -48.28 6.69 13.73
CA MET A 383 -49.47 5.88 13.40
C MET A 383 -50.49 5.83 14.55
N HIS A 384 -50.03 5.67 15.81
CA HIS A 384 -50.93 5.75 16.96
C HIS A 384 -51.58 7.15 17.10
N GLU A 385 -50.84 8.22 16.92
CA GLU A 385 -51.36 9.56 16.92
C GLU A 385 -52.41 9.78 15.80
N GLN A 386 -52.17 9.22 14.62
CA GLN A 386 -53.09 9.30 13.48
C GLN A 386 -54.40 8.53 13.74
N ILE A 387 -54.28 7.31 14.32
CA ILE A 387 -55.46 6.49 14.71
C ILE A 387 -56.29 7.24 15.72
N ALA A 388 -55.68 7.72 16.82
CA ALA A 388 -56.38 8.46 17.87
C ALA A 388 -57.06 9.72 17.30
N LYS A 389 -56.38 10.45 16.39
CA LYS A 389 -56.98 11.62 15.71
C LYS A 389 -58.16 11.24 14.81
N ALA A 390 -58.07 10.10 14.10
CA ALA A 390 -59.14 9.62 13.23
C ALA A 390 -60.37 9.15 14.06
N GLU A 391 -60.16 8.50 15.20
CA GLU A 391 -61.22 8.12 16.14
C GLU A 391 -61.92 9.33 16.69
N MET A 392 -61.18 10.34 17.19
CA MET A 392 -61.71 11.59 17.68
C MET A 392 -62.49 12.35 16.59
N GLN A 393 -61.99 12.34 15.36
CA GLN A 393 -62.67 12.95 14.20
C GLN A 393 -64.02 12.28 13.96
N LYS A 394 -64.10 10.95 14.00
CA LYS A 394 -65.31 10.18 13.80
C LYS A 394 -66.33 10.40 14.94
N GLU A 395 -65.88 10.54 16.18
CA GLU A 395 -66.76 10.90 17.31
C GLU A 395 -67.39 12.27 17.12
N LEU A 396 -66.60 13.27 16.69
CA LEU A 396 -67.11 14.61 16.39
C LEU A 396 -68.09 14.62 15.22
N GLU A 397 -67.86 13.84 14.15
CA GLU A 397 -68.78 13.68 13.03
C GLU A 397 -70.12 13.09 13.49
N THR A 398 -70.07 12.09 14.41
CA THR A 398 -71.26 11.52 15.00
C THR A 398 -72.05 12.56 15.82
N ALA A 399 -71.36 13.35 16.66
CA ALA A 399 -71.97 14.41 17.41
C ALA A 399 -72.61 15.46 16.51
N GLN A 400 -71.96 15.85 15.42
CA GLN A 400 -72.50 16.76 14.41
C GLN A 400 -73.79 16.25 13.75
N ALA A 401 -73.80 14.92 13.43
CA ALA A 401 -74.99 14.32 12.81
C ALA A 401 -76.18 14.33 13.79
N VAL A 402 -75.95 14.09 15.08
CA VAL A 402 -76.98 14.22 16.13
C VAL A 402 -77.44 15.65 16.25
N GLN A 403 -76.51 16.63 16.36
CA GLN A 403 -76.85 18.04 16.48
C GLN A 403 -77.70 18.51 15.30
N LYS A 404 -77.31 18.15 14.05
CA LYS A 404 -78.08 18.47 12.84
C LYS A 404 -79.52 17.98 12.89
N SER A 405 -79.80 16.86 13.57
CA SER A 405 -81.15 16.34 13.68
C SER A 405 -82.04 17.16 14.63
N LEU A 406 -81.45 18.03 15.46
CA LEU A 406 -82.19 18.91 16.42
C LEU A 406 -82.64 20.21 15.77
N PHE A 407 -82.24 20.48 14.54
CA PHE A 407 -82.72 21.66 13.84
C PHE A 407 -84.01 21.35 13.08
N PRO A 408 -84.95 22.31 13.04
CA PRO A 408 -86.15 22.13 12.24
C PRO A 408 -85.83 22.11 10.73
N LYS A 409 -86.77 21.66 9.93
CA LYS A 409 -86.61 21.83 8.46
C LYS A 409 -86.44 23.33 8.15
N LEU A 410 -85.57 23.63 7.15
CA LEU A 410 -85.17 24.97 6.79
C LEU A 410 -86.34 25.96 6.55
N GLN A 411 -87.51 25.45 6.25
CA GLN A 411 -88.72 26.17 6.07
C GLN A 411 -89.93 25.45 6.75
N SER A 412 -90.60 26.12 7.61
CA SER A 412 -91.88 25.69 8.14
C SER A 412 -92.89 26.77 7.87
N SER A 413 -94.04 26.45 7.34
CA SER A 413 -95.10 27.35 7.09
C SER A 413 -96.41 26.81 7.66
N SER A 414 -97.13 27.69 8.39
CA SER A 414 -98.51 27.50 8.79
C SER A 414 -99.42 28.40 7.96
N SER A 415 -100.72 28.29 8.13
CA SER A 415 -101.69 29.16 7.41
C SER A 415 -101.47 30.63 7.60
N SER A 416 -100.76 31.06 8.66
CA SER A 416 -100.62 32.46 9.07
C SER A 416 -99.17 32.94 9.25
N ILE A 417 -98.20 31.99 9.39
CA ILE A 417 -96.79 32.28 9.71
C ILE A 417 -95.87 31.40 8.83
N SER A 418 -94.86 32.04 8.25
CA SER A 418 -93.77 31.34 7.57
C SER A 418 -92.45 31.60 8.31
N ILE A 419 -91.75 30.52 8.67
CA ILE A 419 -90.45 30.62 9.37
C ILE A 419 -89.42 29.97 8.47
N ALA A 420 -88.34 30.70 8.20
CA ALA A 420 -87.16 30.19 7.55
C ALA A 420 -85.92 30.40 8.42
N GLY A 421 -85.13 29.39 8.58
CA GLY A 421 -83.89 29.45 9.39
C GLY A 421 -82.74 28.86 8.65
N PHE A 422 -81.52 29.32 8.94
CA PHE A 422 -80.25 28.87 8.42
C PHE A 422 -79.26 28.65 9.57
N TYR A 423 -78.46 27.60 9.46
CA TYR A 423 -77.43 27.28 10.43
C TYR A 423 -76.17 26.84 9.70
N GLN A 424 -75.05 27.45 10.07
CA GLN A 424 -73.74 27.05 9.57
C GLN A 424 -72.69 27.18 10.68
N PRO A 425 -72.24 26.06 11.26
CA PRO A 425 -71.27 26.10 12.33
C PRO A 425 -69.86 26.45 11.78
N ALA A 426 -69.04 27.13 12.59
CA ALA A 426 -67.65 27.44 12.27
C ALA A 426 -66.73 26.24 12.37
N THR A 427 -67.11 25.23 13.17
CA THR A 427 -66.45 23.92 13.35
C THR A 427 -67.46 22.78 13.14
N GLN A 428 -67.06 21.52 13.43
CA GLN A 428 -67.95 20.39 13.23
C GLN A 428 -69.25 20.50 14.07
N CYS A 429 -69.18 21.03 15.29
CA CYS A 429 -70.31 21.33 16.13
C CYS A 429 -70.26 22.78 16.58
N GLY A 430 -71.40 23.40 16.73
CA GLY A 430 -71.53 24.81 17.14
C GLY A 430 -72.35 25.00 18.39
N GLY A 431 -72.23 26.23 18.99
CA GLY A 431 -73.05 26.67 20.13
C GLY A 431 -74.39 27.29 19.71
N ASP A 432 -74.48 27.66 18.44
CA ASP A 432 -75.74 28.23 17.93
C ASP A 432 -76.84 27.23 17.73
N TRP A 433 -78.07 27.59 18.04
CA TRP A 433 -79.25 26.77 17.76
C TRP A 433 -80.47 27.65 17.53
N TRP A 434 -81.32 27.26 16.62
CA TRP A 434 -82.62 27.84 16.40
C TRP A 434 -83.71 26.76 16.31
N GLY A 435 -84.95 27.12 16.66
CA GLY A 435 -86.09 26.23 16.60
C GLY A 435 -87.44 26.91 16.60
N SER A 436 -88.49 26.10 16.40
CA SER A 436 -89.84 26.54 16.56
C SER A 436 -90.69 25.47 17.22
N TYR A 437 -91.74 25.90 17.95
CA TYR A 437 -92.74 25.04 18.56
C TYR A 437 -94.14 25.58 18.28
N ARG A 438 -95.01 24.76 17.74
CA ARG A 438 -96.36 25.10 17.45
C ARG A 438 -97.27 24.82 18.67
N CYS A 439 -97.89 25.87 19.23
CA CYS A 439 -98.77 25.77 20.40
C CYS A 439 -100.15 25.21 19.98
N ALA A 440 -100.87 24.56 20.96
CA ALA A 440 -102.18 23.95 20.76
C ALA A 440 -103.29 24.99 20.38
N ASP A 441 -103.08 26.29 20.73
CA ASP A 441 -103.99 27.38 20.36
C ASP A 441 -103.73 27.91 18.96
N GLY A 442 -102.78 27.35 18.20
CA GLY A 442 -102.40 27.73 16.84
C GLY A 442 -101.38 28.85 16.77
N SER A 443 -100.93 29.41 17.90
CA SER A 443 -99.80 30.29 18.00
C SER A 443 -98.50 29.60 17.81
N GLU A 444 -97.42 30.32 17.60
CA GLU A 444 -96.08 29.72 17.36
C GLU A 444 -95.03 30.41 18.19
N MET A 445 -94.14 29.57 18.76
CA MET A 445 -92.97 30.06 19.47
C MET A 445 -91.73 29.83 18.58
N VAL A 446 -90.84 30.79 18.55
CA VAL A 446 -89.59 30.79 17.79
C VAL A 446 -88.47 31.05 18.78
N PHE A 447 -87.41 30.26 18.62
CA PHE A 447 -86.23 30.19 19.49
C PHE A 447 -84.96 30.43 18.71
N ILE A 448 -84.06 31.19 19.32
CA ILE A 448 -82.67 31.32 18.82
C ILE A 448 -81.80 31.54 20.04
N GLY A 449 -80.65 30.80 20.04
CA GLY A 449 -79.69 30.87 21.14
C GLY A 449 -78.29 30.56 20.67
N ASP A 450 -77.36 31.10 21.45
CA ASP A 450 -75.91 30.88 21.19
C ASP A 450 -75.23 30.50 22.51
N ALA A 451 -74.64 29.31 22.59
CA ALA A 451 -73.86 28.80 23.72
C ALA A 451 -72.40 29.18 23.58
N THR A 452 -71.82 29.68 24.66
CA THR A 452 -70.41 30.14 24.67
C THR A 452 -69.44 29.02 24.29
N GLY A 453 -68.60 29.30 23.24
CA GLY A 453 -67.56 28.39 22.74
C GLY A 453 -68.00 27.58 21.53
N HIS A 454 -67.19 26.57 21.18
CA HIS A 454 -67.43 25.71 20.00
C HIS A 454 -67.07 24.27 20.31
N GLY A 455 -67.55 23.36 19.52
CA GLY A 455 -67.30 21.93 19.65
C GLY A 455 -68.42 21.19 20.44
N ALA A 456 -68.10 20.00 20.94
CA ALA A 456 -69.11 19.09 21.52
C ALA A 456 -69.80 19.63 22.81
N GLY A 457 -69.09 20.38 23.66
CA GLY A 457 -69.66 20.90 24.90
C GLY A 457 -70.84 21.88 24.64
N PRO A 458 -70.63 22.99 23.90
CA PRO A 458 -71.73 23.88 23.51
C PRO A 458 -72.83 23.18 22.72
N ALA A 459 -72.48 22.20 21.85
CA ALA A 459 -73.49 21.40 21.12
C ALA A 459 -74.40 20.56 22.04
N LEU A 460 -73.90 20.09 23.17
CA LEU A 460 -74.75 19.44 24.18
C LEU A 460 -75.70 20.39 24.88
N VAL A 461 -75.25 21.64 25.14
CA VAL A 461 -76.12 22.69 25.70
C VAL A 461 -77.26 23.06 24.72
N THR A 462 -76.92 23.12 23.39
CA THR A 462 -77.97 23.32 22.36
C THR A 462 -78.97 22.18 22.30
N ALA A 463 -78.54 20.94 22.54
CA ALA A 463 -79.46 19.77 22.64
C ALA A 463 -80.37 19.87 23.89
N MET A 464 -79.85 20.35 25.00
CA MET A 464 -80.63 20.62 26.19
C MET A 464 -81.67 21.73 25.92
N ALA A 465 -81.24 22.83 25.28
CA ALA A 465 -82.16 23.91 24.91
C ALA A 465 -83.29 23.42 23.99
N TYR A 466 -82.91 22.57 22.96
CA TYR A 466 -83.91 21.93 22.11
C TYR A 466 -84.95 21.16 22.95
N THR A 467 -84.47 20.33 23.87
CA THR A 467 -85.35 19.52 24.73
C THR A 467 -86.27 20.40 25.57
N CYS A 468 -85.72 21.44 26.19
CA CYS A 468 -86.46 22.37 26.98
C CYS A 468 -87.58 23.08 26.15
N CYS A 469 -87.20 23.53 24.94
CA CYS A 469 -88.13 24.28 24.04
C CYS A 469 -89.30 23.42 23.54
N HIS A 470 -89.14 22.10 23.53
CA HIS A 470 -90.21 21.21 23.10
C HIS A 470 -90.97 20.59 24.26
N THR A 471 -90.35 20.36 25.44
CA THR A 471 -90.92 19.65 26.54
C THR A 471 -91.68 20.63 27.48
N ILE A 472 -91.10 21.81 27.79
CA ILE A 472 -91.74 22.72 28.73
C ILE A 472 -93.06 23.25 28.17
N PRO A 473 -93.17 23.77 26.89
CA PRO A 473 -94.42 24.21 26.32
C PRO A 473 -95.48 23.05 26.35
N ALA A 474 -95.10 21.85 25.85
CA ALA A 474 -96.02 20.72 25.82
C ALA A 474 -96.53 20.33 27.19
N SER A 475 -95.73 20.37 28.25
CA SER A 475 -96.09 20.06 29.61
C SER A 475 -97.05 21.10 30.22
N ILE A 476 -96.78 22.36 29.95
CA ILE A 476 -97.66 23.46 30.47
C ILE A 476 -99.00 23.39 29.76
N GLU A 477 -99.04 23.20 28.44
CA GLU A 477 -100.32 23.04 27.71
C GLU A 477 -101.18 21.90 28.22
N ALA A 478 -100.51 20.72 28.57
CA ALA A 478 -101.23 19.59 29.11
C ALA A 478 -101.80 19.83 30.49
N ILE A 479 -101.17 20.69 31.31
CA ILE A 479 -101.60 20.93 32.71
C ILE A 479 -102.65 22.04 32.82
N THR A 480 -102.57 23.08 32.00
CA THR A 480 -103.29 24.31 32.21
C THR A 480 -104.47 24.53 31.26
N HIS A 481 -104.98 23.60 30.52
CA HIS A 481 -106.08 23.65 29.53
C HIS A 481 -106.39 24.95 28.81
N GLN A 482 -105.85 26.08 29.26
CA GLN A 482 -105.88 27.40 28.62
C GLN A 482 -104.76 28.39 29.02
N GLY A 483 -103.73 27.87 29.72
CA GLY A 483 -102.62 28.71 30.18
C GLY A 483 -101.70 29.13 29.02
N ARG A 484 -101.63 30.41 28.74
CA ARG A 484 -100.70 30.96 27.79
C ARG A 484 -99.28 30.86 28.37
N LEU A 485 -98.39 30.15 27.72
CA LEU A 485 -96.98 30.15 28.07
C LEU A 485 -96.35 31.47 27.88
N SER A 486 -95.82 32.10 28.92
CA SER A 486 -95.07 33.35 28.80
C SER A 486 -93.64 33.06 28.34
N PRO A 487 -93.09 33.75 27.33
CA PRO A 487 -91.67 33.66 26.95
C PRO A 487 -90.72 33.80 28.12
N ALA A 488 -90.98 34.66 29.07
CA ALA A 488 -90.18 34.91 30.26
C ALA A 488 -90.17 33.71 31.21
N LEU A 489 -91.31 33.01 31.39
CA LEU A 489 -91.40 31.81 32.23
C LEU A 489 -90.62 30.66 31.61
N LEU A 490 -90.72 30.50 30.29
CA LEU A 490 -89.95 29.50 29.58
C LEU A 490 -88.46 29.71 29.77
N LEU A 491 -87.95 30.97 29.54
CA LEU A 491 -86.55 31.27 29.76
C LEU A 491 -86.10 31.04 31.21
N ALA A 492 -86.89 31.40 32.19
CA ALA A 492 -86.58 31.16 33.60
C ALA A 492 -86.44 29.65 33.91
N LYS A 493 -87.34 28.81 33.38
CA LYS A 493 -87.30 27.39 33.57
C LYS A 493 -86.14 26.73 32.77
N MET A 494 -85.87 27.17 31.57
CA MET A 494 -84.70 26.74 30.81
C MET A 494 -83.41 27.08 31.53
N ASN A 495 -83.24 28.25 32.05
CA ASN A 495 -82.05 28.67 32.77
C ASN A 495 -81.81 27.79 34.00
N GLU A 496 -82.88 27.53 34.79
CA GLU A 496 -82.82 26.64 35.96
C GLU A 496 -82.29 25.23 35.54
N LEU A 497 -82.93 24.60 34.54
CA LEU A 497 -82.61 23.28 34.10
C LEU A 497 -81.19 23.16 33.45
N ILE A 498 -80.83 24.16 32.62
CA ILE A 498 -79.49 24.12 31.96
C ILE A 498 -78.41 24.44 32.99
N PHE A 499 -78.67 25.45 33.91
CA PHE A 499 -77.66 25.77 34.93
C PHE A 499 -77.39 24.58 35.87
N ASP A 500 -78.45 23.91 36.34
CA ASP A 500 -78.28 22.74 37.19
C ASP A 500 -77.54 21.56 36.52
N ALA A 501 -77.74 21.42 35.22
CA ALA A 501 -77.09 20.35 34.45
C ALA A 501 -75.61 20.64 34.10
N VAL A 502 -75.25 21.91 33.84
CA VAL A 502 -73.91 22.29 33.33
C VAL A 502 -73.08 22.99 34.42
N GLY A 503 -73.66 23.30 35.59
CA GLY A 503 -72.96 23.95 36.71
C GLY A 503 -72.40 25.33 36.37
N GLY A 504 -72.96 26.01 35.38
CA GLY A 504 -72.55 27.32 34.96
C GLY A 504 -71.27 27.42 34.11
N GLY A 505 -70.68 26.27 33.73
CA GLY A 505 -69.43 26.24 32.95
C GLY A 505 -69.56 26.71 31.48
N ILE A 506 -70.79 26.65 30.93
CA ILE A 506 -71.13 27.11 29.59
C ILE A 506 -72.38 27.97 29.71
N ALA A 507 -72.29 29.19 29.31
CA ALA A 507 -73.44 30.09 29.26
C ALA A 507 -74.08 30.04 27.87
N MET A 508 -75.42 30.30 27.82
CA MET A 508 -76.13 30.40 26.56
C MET A 508 -76.96 31.66 26.54
N THR A 509 -76.77 32.49 25.53
CA THR A 509 -77.67 33.58 25.23
C THR A 509 -78.89 32.99 24.54
N PHE A 510 -80.11 33.59 24.83
CA PHE A 510 -81.32 33.01 24.26
C PHE A 510 -82.40 34.04 24.04
N PHE A 511 -83.04 33.97 22.88
CA PHE A 511 -84.21 34.81 22.53
C PHE A 511 -85.41 33.90 22.25
N VAL A 512 -86.55 34.22 22.83
CA VAL A 512 -87.82 33.56 22.60
C VAL A 512 -88.89 34.55 22.18
N ALA A 513 -89.53 34.24 21.07
CA ALA A 513 -90.71 35.02 20.62
C ALA A 513 -91.93 34.07 20.55
N HIS A 514 -93.06 34.55 21.08
CA HIS A 514 -94.38 33.92 20.95
C HIS A 514 -95.20 34.75 20.01
N ILE A 515 -95.66 34.19 18.91
CA ILE A 515 -96.37 34.88 17.82
C ILE A 515 -97.78 34.35 17.75
N ASP A 516 -98.78 35.22 18.13
CA ASP A 516 -100.21 34.97 17.97
C ASP A 516 -100.72 35.73 16.73
N ALA A 517 -100.61 35.11 15.57
CA ALA A 517 -100.97 35.67 14.30
C ALA A 517 -102.49 36.03 14.19
N ALA A 518 -103.35 35.26 14.87
CA ALA A 518 -104.82 35.49 14.88
C ALA A 518 -105.15 36.77 15.57
N ARG A 519 -104.36 37.20 16.56
CA ARG A 519 -104.60 38.46 17.33
C ARG A 519 -103.66 39.57 16.93
N GLY A 520 -102.65 39.27 16.07
CA GLY A 520 -101.61 40.22 15.68
C GLY A 520 -100.65 40.58 16.83
N ILE A 521 -100.45 39.72 17.80
CA ILE A 521 -99.64 39.97 18.98
C ILE A 521 -98.35 39.18 18.94
N LEU A 522 -97.24 39.89 19.12
CA LEU A 522 -95.93 39.30 19.35
C LEU A 522 -95.48 39.59 20.79
N ARG A 523 -95.11 38.56 21.55
CA ARG A 523 -94.50 38.68 22.88
C ARG A 523 -93.12 38.02 22.82
N TYR A 524 -92.11 38.62 23.42
CA TYR A 524 -90.77 38.07 23.45
C TYR A 524 -90.13 38.20 24.82
N SER A 525 -89.08 37.44 25.02
CA SER A 525 -88.14 37.57 26.13
C SER A 525 -86.76 37.32 25.65
N ASN A 526 -85.78 38.07 26.17
CA ASN A 526 -84.36 37.99 25.75
C ASN A 526 -83.48 37.77 26.98
N ALA A 527 -82.67 36.73 26.95
CA ALA A 527 -81.66 36.39 27.94
C ALA A 527 -80.26 36.62 27.34
N GLY A 528 -79.87 37.88 27.16
CA GLY A 528 -78.53 38.27 26.70
C GLY A 528 -78.22 38.02 25.24
N HIS A 529 -79.22 37.59 24.43
CA HIS A 529 -78.98 37.36 22.99
C HIS A 529 -79.04 38.69 22.25
N ALA A 530 -78.37 38.79 21.06
CA ALA A 530 -78.47 39.94 20.20
C ALA A 530 -79.98 40.25 19.88
N PHE A 531 -80.38 41.49 19.87
CA PHE A 531 -81.75 41.91 19.47
C PHE A 531 -81.95 41.64 17.99
N PRO A 532 -83.10 41.14 17.58
CA PRO A 532 -83.43 40.92 16.19
C PRO A 532 -83.64 42.21 15.43
#